data_d39cbfd0eb305b9ceaf32127e8983424
#
_entry.id   d39cbfd0eb305b9ceaf32127e8983424
#
_cell.length_a   1.000
_cell.length_b   1.000
_cell.length_c   1.000
_cell.angle_alpha   90.00
_cell.angle_beta   90.00
_cell.angle_gamma   90.00
#
_symmetry.space_group_name_H-M   'P 1'
#
loop_
_entity.id
_entity.type
_entity.pdbx_description
1 polymer ?
#
loop_
_entity_poly.entity_id
_entity_poly.type
_entity_poly.pdbx_seq_one_letter_code
_entity_poly.pdbx_strand_id
1 'polypeptide(L)'
;LERHGKLDRALEFLPDEKALLERKALGKGLTSPEIAVLLAYTKMWVKAELLEMDTLEEDYLTRVLESAFPKPLRGRSSTFMQHHSLRREIIATKISNAMVNDMGITFVFRLKTEIGADIASIARAYAIAHHVFGFSELLGIAENLSDDVAPVTRYAIMRQFNRLIRRATRWFIYNYKDQLTDILGMVDKFRQSIVTLNKKLPDLLIGEEREFWERNVQGLIEAGISEAVAKRIASVDHEYALLDIIEAAQKNNLSLQDVAELYFMVGEKFGLTWLRSQIMKLAIETLWDTLARVILLDDLYIQQRHLTVIILQCVLDKQGNNKTCLEQWTLDNQAFIRRWEQF
;
A
#
# COMPACT_ATOMS: atom_id res chain seq x y z
N LEU A 1 18.34 10.16 10.15
CA LEU A 1 19.72 9.74 9.90
C LEU A 1 20.71 10.48 10.81
N GLU A 2 20.72 11.80 10.82
CA GLU A 2 21.61 12.63 11.64
C GLU A 2 21.44 12.34 13.15
N ARG A 3 20.19 12.34 13.68
CA ARG A 3 19.91 12.00 15.09
C ARG A 3 20.39 10.61 15.54
N HIS A 4 20.58 9.71 14.59
CA HIS A 4 21.10 8.36 14.84
C HIS A 4 22.60 8.22 14.54
N GLY A 5 23.31 9.33 14.30
CA GLY A 5 24.74 9.32 13.98
C GLY A 5 25.09 8.62 12.68
N LYS A 6 24.14 8.47 11.76
CA LYS A 6 24.33 7.78 10.47
C LYS A 6 24.65 8.71 9.31
N LEU A 7 24.56 10.02 9.53
CA LEU A 7 24.81 11.07 8.54
C LEU A 7 25.38 12.28 9.25
N ASP A 8 26.46 12.83 8.72
CA ASP A 8 26.97 14.15 9.10
C ASP A 8 26.62 15.15 8.00
N ARG A 9 25.72 16.08 8.33
CA ARG A 9 25.21 17.10 7.44
C ARG A 9 26.30 18.02 6.91
N ALA A 10 27.29 18.35 7.75
CA ALA A 10 28.35 19.26 7.38
C ALA A 10 29.33 18.61 6.40
N LEU A 11 29.68 17.33 6.59
CA LEU A 11 30.55 16.59 5.69
C LEU A 11 29.91 16.38 4.32
N GLU A 12 28.60 16.22 4.27
CA GLU A 12 27.85 15.98 3.04
C GLU A 12 27.33 17.26 2.37
N PHE A 13 27.71 18.43 2.88
CA PHE A 13 27.28 19.73 2.35
C PHE A 13 25.76 19.88 2.22
N LEU A 14 25.01 19.26 3.14
CA LEU A 14 23.55 19.38 3.18
C LEU A 14 23.13 20.68 3.84
N PRO A 15 22.00 21.29 3.43
CA PRO A 15 21.51 22.54 4.01
C PRO A 15 21.20 22.37 5.50
N ASP A 16 21.53 23.37 6.27
CA ASP A 16 21.15 23.47 7.67
C ASP A 16 19.64 23.74 7.86
N GLU A 17 19.18 23.74 9.10
CA GLU A 17 17.76 23.93 9.39
C GLU A 17 17.24 25.30 8.94
N LYS A 18 18.06 26.34 9.05
CA LYS A 18 17.72 27.70 8.63
C LYS A 18 17.53 27.76 7.10
N ALA A 19 18.48 27.22 6.34
CA ALA A 19 18.41 27.17 4.89
C ALA A 19 17.19 26.34 4.41
N LEU A 20 16.83 25.24 5.13
CA LEU A 20 15.65 24.44 4.82
C LEU A 20 14.35 25.23 5.06
N LEU A 21 14.26 26.00 6.15
CA LEU A 21 13.09 26.85 6.45
C LEU A 21 12.94 27.96 5.42
N GLU A 22 14.03 28.63 5.04
CA GLU A 22 14.04 29.65 4.00
C GLU A 22 13.59 29.08 2.63
N ARG A 23 14.12 27.90 2.24
CA ARG A 23 13.69 27.22 1.01
C ARG A 23 12.21 26.84 1.06
N LYS A 24 11.73 26.32 2.19
CA LYS A 24 10.32 25.98 2.40
C LYS A 24 9.42 27.20 2.24
N ALA A 25 9.79 28.34 2.81
CA ALA A 25 9.05 29.60 2.68
C ALA A 25 8.96 30.07 1.23
N LEU A 26 9.97 29.76 0.40
CA LEU A 26 10.02 30.04 -1.04
C LEU A 26 9.37 28.96 -1.90
N GLY A 27 8.74 27.94 -1.31
CA GLY A 27 8.18 26.80 -2.03
C GLY A 27 9.23 25.90 -2.71
N LYS A 28 10.50 25.99 -2.28
CA LYS A 28 11.61 25.20 -2.84
C LYS A 28 11.92 24.00 -1.94
N GLY A 29 12.26 22.88 -2.57
CA GLY A 29 12.70 21.64 -1.87
C GLY A 29 14.22 21.49 -1.86
N LEU A 30 14.64 20.24 -1.63
CA LEU A 30 16.03 19.83 -1.78
C LEU A 30 16.41 19.75 -3.27
N THR A 31 17.68 19.98 -3.57
CA THR A 31 18.25 19.78 -4.90
C THR A 31 18.44 18.29 -5.20
N SER A 32 18.57 17.94 -6.49
CA SER A 32 18.82 16.55 -6.89
C SER A 32 20.08 15.93 -6.26
N PRO A 33 21.24 16.62 -6.17
CA PRO A 33 22.40 16.11 -5.45
C PRO A 33 22.13 15.84 -3.97
N GLU A 34 21.45 16.75 -3.26
CA GLU A 34 21.09 16.59 -1.85
C GLU A 34 20.17 15.37 -1.65
N ILE A 35 19.20 15.16 -2.57
CA ILE A 35 18.33 13.97 -2.55
C ILE A 35 19.17 12.71 -2.80
N ALA A 36 20.13 12.74 -3.72
CA ALA A 36 20.99 11.58 -4.01
C ALA A 36 21.82 11.16 -2.80
N VAL A 37 22.36 12.11 -2.04
CA VAL A 37 23.06 11.84 -0.78
C VAL A 37 22.10 11.15 0.21
N LEU A 38 20.92 11.70 0.43
CA LEU A 38 19.92 11.10 1.35
C LEU A 38 19.48 9.72 0.90
N LEU A 39 19.34 9.48 -0.42
CA LEU A 39 19.05 8.16 -0.97
C LEU A 39 20.15 7.14 -0.62
N ALA A 40 21.42 7.52 -0.82
CA ALA A 40 22.57 6.66 -0.53
C ALA A 40 22.62 6.30 0.97
N TYR A 41 22.56 7.29 1.84
CA TYR A 41 22.58 7.06 3.30
C TYR A 41 21.37 6.28 3.81
N THR A 42 20.19 6.50 3.25
CA THR A 42 19.00 5.71 3.61
C THR A 42 19.18 4.25 3.22
N LYS A 43 19.70 3.97 2.02
CA LYS A 43 20.00 2.59 1.58
C LYS A 43 21.03 1.91 2.47
N MET A 44 22.11 2.61 2.79
CA MET A 44 23.16 2.09 3.69
C MET A 44 22.60 1.80 5.08
N TRP A 45 21.80 2.70 5.63
CA TRP A 45 21.18 2.49 6.94
C TRP A 45 20.23 1.30 6.94
N VAL A 46 19.29 1.23 5.96
CA VAL A 46 18.36 0.10 5.86
C VAL A 46 19.09 -1.22 5.66
N LYS A 47 20.15 -1.23 4.82
CA LYS A 47 20.99 -2.41 4.63
C LYS A 47 21.67 -2.85 5.94
N ALA A 48 22.24 -1.92 6.70
CA ALA A 48 22.90 -2.23 7.97
C ALA A 48 21.91 -2.86 8.97
N GLU A 49 20.72 -2.28 9.13
CA GLU A 49 19.66 -2.81 9.98
C GLU A 49 19.20 -4.22 9.54
N LEU A 50 19.10 -4.46 8.21
CA LEU A 50 18.76 -5.79 7.70
C LEU A 50 19.84 -6.84 7.98
N LEU A 51 21.12 -6.45 7.99
CA LEU A 51 22.24 -7.35 8.28
C LEU A 51 22.33 -7.77 9.74
N GLU A 52 21.83 -6.94 10.68
CA GLU A 52 21.75 -7.27 12.12
C GLU A 52 20.68 -8.34 12.42
N MET A 53 19.87 -8.74 11.44
CA MET A 53 18.80 -9.69 11.64
C MET A 53 19.23 -11.12 11.31
N ASP A 54 18.86 -12.07 12.17
CA ASP A 54 19.15 -13.50 11.98
C ASP A 54 18.33 -14.14 10.85
N THR A 55 17.36 -13.43 10.28
CA THR A 55 16.29 -13.98 9.43
C THR A 55 16.46 -13.73 7.93
N LEU A 56 17.67 -13.51 7.41
CA LEU A 56 17.94 -13.39 5.97
C LEU A 56 18.05 -14.76 5.25
N GLU A 57 17.50 -15.83 5.80
CA GLU A 57 17.65 -17.21 5.28
C GLU A 57 16.35 -17.83 4.72
N GLU A 58 15.31 -17.04 4.53
CA GLU A 58 14.00 -17.51 4.04
C GLU A 58 14.02 -17.85 2.54
N ASP A 59 13.15 -18.77 2.09
CA ASP A 59 13.04 -19.20 0.68
C ASP A 59 12.78 -18.05 -0.30
N TYR A 60 12.01 -17.04 0.13
CA TYR A 60 11.80 -15.83 -0.65
C TYR A 60 13.12 -15.10 -0.95
N LEU A 61 14.00 -15.02 0.05
CA LEU A 61 15.28 -14.34 -0.05
C LEU A 61 16.27 -15.05 -0.99
N THR A 62 16.09 -16.35 -1.18
CA THR A 62 16.80 -17.11 -2.21
C THR A 62 16.45 -16.59 -3.61
N ARG A 63 15.19 -16.31 -3.90
CA ARG A 63 14.77 -15.71 -5.18
C ARG A 63 15.32 -14.30 -5.37
N VAL A 64 15.36 -13.52 -4.29
CA VAL A 64 15.99 -12.18 -4.31
C VAL A 64 17.47 -12.28 -4.63
N LEU A 65 18.19 -13.23 -4.02
CA LEU A 65 19.59 -13.50 -4.29
C LEU A 65 19.82 -13.87 -5.75
N GLU A 66 19.09 -14.83 -6.28
CA GLU A 66 19.20 -15.25 -7.69
C GLU A 66 18.95 -14.09 -8.65
N SER A 67 18.04 -13.18 -8.29
CA SER A 67 17.76 -11.99 -9.11
C SER A 67 18.94 -11.03 -9.25
N ALA A 68 19.93 -11.10 -8.35
CA ALA A 68 21.13 -10.28 -8.39
C ALA A 68 22.14 -10.75 -9.45
N PHE A 69 22.02 -11.99 -9.93
CA PHE A 69 22.92 -12.58 -10.91
C PHE A 69 22.34 -12.51 -12.33
N PRO A 70 23.21 -12.55 -13.38
CA PRO A 70 22.77 -12.57 -14.76
C PRO A 70 21.82 -13.73 -15.07
N LYS A 71 20.79 -13.48 -15.91
CA LYS A 71 19.77 -14.48 -16.27
C LYS A 71 20.32 -15.87 -16.67
N PRO A 72 21.41 -15.99 -17.48
CA PRO A 72 21.94 -17.29 -17.86
C PRO A 72 22.46 -18.16 -16.71
N LEU A 73 22.82 -17.56 -15.59
CA LEU A 73 23.32 -18.26 -14.39
C LEU A 73 22.20 -18.69 -13.45
N ARG A 74 21.02 -18.08 -13.54
CA ARG A 74 19.88 -18.38 -12.66
C ARG A 74 19.39 -19.80 -12.91
N GLY A 75 19.06 -20.50 -11.83
CA GLY A 75 18.63 -21.91 -11.88
C GLY A 75 19.77 -22.91 -12.02
N ARG A 76 20.70 -22.72 -12.93
CA ARG A 76 21.84 -23.66 -13.13
C ARG A 76 22.89 -23.62 -12.02
N SER A 77 23.04 -22.48 -11.37
CA SER A 77 24.03 -22.23 -10.34
C SER A 77 23.40 -21.83 -8.99
N SER A 78 22.14 -22.16 -8.78
CA SER A 78 21.39 -21.77 -7.56
C SER A 78 22.12 -22.21 -6.29
N THR A 79 22.61 -23.46 -6.23
CA THR A 79 23.35 -23.97 -5.07
C THR A 79 24.63 -23.17 -4.78
N PHE A 80 25.39 -22.80 -5.80
CA PHE A 80 26.59 -21.97 -5.62
C PHE A 80 26.25 -20.56 -5.15
N MET A 81 25.15 -19.98 -5.65
CA MET A 81 24.68 -18.66 -5.20
C MET A 81 24.27 -18.71 -3.73
N GLN A 82 23.58 -19.74 -3.30
CA GLN A 82 23.17 -19.94 -1.89
C GLN A 82 24.37 -20.05 -0.93
N HIS A 83 25.52 -20.57 -1.40
CA HIS A 83 26.75 -20.67 -0.62
C HIS A 83 27.71 -19.50 -0.85
N HIS A 84 27.27 -18.45 -1.55
CA HIS A 84 28.11 -17.26 -1.79
C HIS A 84 28.46 -16.57 -0.48
N SER A 85 29.75 -16.24 -0.27
CA SER A 85 30.24 -15.63 0.97
C SER A 85 29.57 -14.31 1.35
N LEU A 86 29.15 -13.52 0.36
CA LEU A 86 28.44 -12.25 0.51
C LEU A 86 26.91 -12.37 0.28
N ARG A 87 26.34 -13.56 0.48
CA ARG A 87 24.91 -13.81 0.25
C ARG A 87 24.04 -12.84 1.01
N ARG A 88 24.29 -12.65 2.32
CA ARG A 88 23.52 -11.76 3.19
C ARG A 88 23.60 -10.30 2.72
N GLU A 89 24.78 -9.84 2.39
CA GLU A 89 25.03 -8.48 1.90
C GLU A 89 24.34 -8.21 0.56
N ILE A 90 24.35 -9.18 -0.35
CA ILE A 90 23.66 -9.07 -1.64
C ILE A 90 22.16 -8.97 -1.43
N ILE A 91 21.57 -9.84 -0.60
CA ILE A 91 20.14 -9.82 -0.29
C ILE A 91 19.75 -8.49 0.38
N ALA A 92 20.45 -8.08 1.43
CA ALA A 92 20.18 -6.84 2.14
C ALA A 92 20.30 -5.62 1.20
N THR A 93 21.29 -5.61 0.31
CA THR A 93 21.46 -4.57 -0.71
C THR A 93 20.30 -4.54 -1.71
N LYS A 94 19.85 -5.69 -2.19
CA LYS A 94 18.73 -5.77 -3.13
C LYS A 94 17.43 -5.28 -2.50
N ILE A 95 17.13 -5.72 -1.28
CA ILE A 95 15.92 -5.32 -0.55
C ILE A 95 15.95 -3.83 -0.23
N SER A 96 17.04 -3.30 0.32
CA SER A 96 17.17 -1.89 0.64
C SER A 96 17.05 -1.01 -0.61
N ASN A 97 17.67 -1.41 -1.72
CA ASN A 97 17.55 -0.72 -2.99
C ASN A 97 16.12 -0.72 -3.53
N ALA A 98 15.43 -1.87 -3.52
CA ALA A 98 14.06 -1.95 -3.97
C ALA A 98 13.16 -1.02 -3.14
N MET A 99 13.16 -1.16 -1.81
CA MET A 99 12.33 -0.31 -0.94
C MET A 99 12.58 1.19 -1.13
N VAL A 100 13.85 1.61 -1.21
CA VAL A 100 14.19 3.04 -1.29
C VAL A 100 13.98 3.59 -2.70
N ASN A 101 14.27 2.81 -3.75
CA ASN A 101 14.03 3.24 -5.13
C ASN A 101 12.53 3.37 -5.43
N ASP A 102 11.75 2.38 -5.01
CA ASP A 102 10.33 2.30 -5.34
C ASP A 102 9.49 3.24 -4.47
N MET A 103 9.79 3.30 -3.17
CA MET A 103 8.95 3.98 -2.18
C MET A 103 9.51 5.33 -1.68
N GLY A 104 10.76 5.63 -2.00
CA GLY A 104 11.45 6.85 -1.62
C GLY A 104 12.09 6.80 -0.22
N ILE A 105 12.90 7.84 0.06
CA ILE A 105 13.74 7.95 1.26
C ILE A 105 12.98 7.97 2.60
N THR A 106 11.72 8.39 2.59
CA THR A 106 10.93 8.56 3.81
C THR A 106 10.12 7.32 4.19
N PHE A 107 10.00 6.33 3.32
CA PHE A 107 9.10 5.19 3.49
C PHE A 107 9.34 4.40 4.78
N VAL A 108 10.57 3.91 4.97
CA VAL A 108 10.92 3.11 6.15
C VAL A 108 10.82 3.92 7.44
N PHE A 109 11.29 5.17 7.42
CA PHE A 109 11.20 6.09 8.56
C PHE A 109 9.75 6.35 8.97
N ARG A 110 8.89 6.58 8.00
CA ARG A 110 7.47 6.84 8.27
C ARG A 110 6.80 5.64 8.90
N LEU A 111 6.96 4.44 8.33
CA LEU A 111 6.38 3.23 8.92
C LEU A 111 6.95 2.94 10.31
N LYS A 112 8.28 3.09 10.51
CA LYS A 112 8.88 2.94 11.85
C LYS A 112 8.28 3.92 12.86
N THR A 113 8.02 5.17 12.45
CA THR A 113 7.44 6.20 13.32
C THR A 113 5.94 6.02 13.52
N GLU A 114 5.20 5.68 12.45
CA GLU A 114 3.74 5.54 12.47
C GLU A 114 3.27 4.34 13.28
N ILE A 115 3.98 3.21 13.20
CA ILE A 115 3.52 1.94 13.77
C ILE A 115 4.54 1.23 14.68
N GLY A 116 5.71 1.82 14.90
CA GLY A 116 6.74 1.23 15.76
C GLY A 116 7.33 -0.09 15.24
N ALA A 117 7.14 -0.42 13.95
CA ALA A 117 7.64 -1.67 13.39
C ALA A 117 9.15 -1.65 13.19
N ASP A 118 9.78 -2.80 13.38
CA ASP A 118 11.17 -3.01 13.00
C ASP A 118 11.34 -3.09 11.47
N ILE A 119 12.58 -2.92 11.01
CA ILE A 119 12.87 -2.86 9.56
C ILE A 119 12.64 -4.21 8.87
N ALA A 120 12.81 -5.36 9.58
CA ALA A 120 12.53 -6.67 9.00
C ALA A 120 11.05 -6.84 8.70
N SER A 121 10.21 -6.52 9.68
CA SER A 121 8.75 -6.56 9.52
C SER A 121 8.32 -5.66 8.37
N ILE A 122 8.89 -4.45 8.26
CA ILE A 122 8.62 -3.53 7.15
C ILE A 122 9.06 -4.13 5.82
N ALA A 123 10.26 -4.72 5.74
CA ALA A 123 10.79 -5.30 4.51
C ALA A 123 9.97 -6.51 4.03
N ARG A 124 9.57 -7.40 4.95
CA ARG A 124 8.72 -8.56 4.65
C ARG A 124 7.34 -8.14 4.19
N ALA A 125 6.70 -7.25 4.93
CA ALA A 125 5.37 -6.75 4.58
C ALA A 125 5.38 -5.96 3.25
N TYR A 126 6.45 -5.20 2.97
CA TYR A 126 6.65 -4.57 1.68
C TYR A 126 6.78 -5.61 0.56
N ALA A 127 7.58 -6.66 0.77
CA ALA A 127 7.73 -7.73 -0.22
C ALA A 127 6.39 -8.42 -0.51
N ILE A 128 5.61 -8.73 0.52
CA ILE A 128 4.26 -9.28 0.38
C ILE A 128 3.37 -8.33 -0.42
N ALA A 129 3.26 -7.06 -0.02
CA ALA A 129 2.43 -6.07 -0.70
C ALA A 129 2.84 -5.87 -2.16
N HIS A 130 4.15 -5.78 -2.42
CA HIS A 130 4.74 -5.65 -3.75
C HIS A 130 4.29 -6.79 -4.70
N HIS A 131 4.32 -8.04 -4.21
CA HIS A 131 3.95 -9.20 -5.01
C HIS A 131 2.43 -9.38 -5.10
N VAL A 132 1.70 -9.17 -4.03
CA VAL A 132 0.23 -9.30 -3.99
C VAL A 132 -0.43 -8.36 -4.99
N PHE A 133 0.02 -7.10 -5.08
CA PHE A 133 -0.54 -6.11 -6.02
C PHE A 133 0.17 -6.04 -7.37
N GLY A 134 1.21 -6.85 -7.61
CA GLY A 134 1.97 -6.80 -8.85
C GLY A 134 2.63 -5.43 -9.08
N PHE A 135 3.30 -4.88 -8.06
CA PHE A 135 3.81 -3.51 -8.11
C PHE A 135 4.79 -3.26 -9.25
N SER A 136 5.62 -4.24 -9.63
CA SER A 136 6.49 -4.14 -10.81
C SER A 136 5.68 -3.94 -12.11
N GLU A 137 4.50 -4.55 -12.22
CA GLU A 137 3.61 -4.40 -13.36
C GLU A 137 3.00 -2.98 -13.38
N LEU A 138 2.62 -2.45 -12.20
CA LEU A 138 2.15 -1.07 -12.05
C LEU A 138 3.23 -0.06 -12.42
N LEU A 139 4.47 -0.25 -11.95
CA LEU A 139 5.60 0.60 -12.34
C LEU A 139 5.83 0.55 -13.86
N GLY A 140 5.79 -0.65 -14.46
CA GLY A 140 5.87 -0.82 -15.90
C GLY A 140 4.80 -0.05 -16.68
N ILE A 141 3.57 0.04 -16.15
CA ILE A 141 2.51 0.88 -16.74
C ILE A 141 2.96 2.35 -16.73
N ALA A 142 3.44 2.86 -15.60
CA ALA A 142 3.84 4.27 -15.47
C ALA A 142 5.06 4.61 -16.35
N GLU A 143 6.01 3.69 -16.49
CA GLU A 143 7.20 3.84 -17.32
C GLU A 143 6.90 3.84 -18.82
N ASN A 144 5.89 3.04 -19.25
CA ASN A 144 5.51 2.90 -20.66
C ASN A 144 4.38 3.85 -21.09
N LEU A 145 4.03 4.86 -20.30
CA LEU A 145 3.10 5.90 -20.75
C LEU A 145 3.72 6.69 -21.93
N SER A 146 2.87 7.16 -22.85
CA SER A 146 3.30 8.00 -23.98
C SER A 146 4.01 9.26 -23.48
N ASP A 147 5.04 9.71 -24.19
CA ASP A 147 5.77 10.93 -23.86
C ASP A 147 4.88 12.19 -23.84
N ASP A 148 3.73 12.14 -24.51
CA ASP A 148 2.74 13.22 -24.52
C ASP A 148 2.01 13.38 -23.17
N VAL A 149 2.03 12.35 -22.30
CA VAL A 149 1.42 12.46 -20.96
C VAL A 149 2.24 13.39 -20.08
N ALA A 150 1.58 14.45 -19.61
CA ALA A 150 2.23 15.50 -18.82
C ALA A 150 2.97 14.93 -17.58
N PRO A 151 4.18 15.44 -17.24
CA PRO A 151 4.95 14.95 -16.10
C PRO A 151 4.17 14.98 -14.77
N VAL A 152 3.33 15.99 -14.57
CA VAL A 152 2.49 16.09 -13.36
C VAL A 152 1.52 14.90 -13.23
N THR A 153 0.94 14.43 -14.34
CA THR A 153 0.07 13.26 -14.39
C THR A 153 0.85 11.98 -14.08
N ARG A 154 2.03 11.80 -14.66
CA ARG A 154 2.91 10.67 -14.35
C ARG A 154 3.27 10.61 -12.87
N TYR A 155 3.63 11.74 -12.26
CA TYR A 155 3.91 11.81 -10.82
C TYR A 155 2.68 11.53 -9.96
N ALA A 156 1.48 11.95 -10.40
CA ALA A 156 0.25 11.64 -9.69
C ALA A 156 -0.03 10.13 -9.69
N ILE A 157 0.14 9.46 -10.83
CA ILE A 157 0.00 8.00 -10.99
C ILE A 157 1.02 7.27 -10.11
N MET A 158 2.30 7.64 -10.16
CA MET A 158 3.34 7.04 -9.31
C MET A 158 3.02 7.18 -7.82
N ARG A 159 2.54 8.36 -7.40
CA ARG A 159 2.14 8.58 -5.99
C ARG A 159 0.93 7.74 -5.60
N GLN A 160 0.00 7.48 -6.51
CA GLN A 160 -1.15 6.60 -6.29
C GLN A 160 -0.68 5.16 -6.05
N PHE A 161 0.22 4.63 -6.88
CA PHE A 161 0.80 3.30 -6.73
C PHE A 161 1.58 3.16 -5.42
N ASN A 162 2.43 4.15 -5.10
CA ASN A 162 3.18 4.16 -3.85
C ASN A 162 2.26 4.24 -2.62
N ARG A 163 1.15 4.96 -2.71
CA ARG A 163 0.14 5.04 -1.64
C ARG A 163 -0.48 3.67 -1.37
N LEU A 164 -0.85 2.92 -2.42
CA LEU A 164 -1.37 1.56 -2.28
C LEU A 164 -0.38 0.66 -1.53
N ILE A 165 0.86 0.58 -2.02
CA ILE A 165 1.89 -0.30 -1.42
C ILE A 165 2.20 0.10 0.02
N ARG A 166 2.34 1.39 0.33
CA ARG A 166 2.57 1.85 1.71
C ARG A 166 1.42 1.46 2.66
N ARG A 167 0.18 1.64 2.23
CA ARG A 167 -1.00 1.25 3.03
C ARG A 167 -1.09 -0.26 3.19
N ALA A 168 -0.87 -1.01 2.12
CA ALA A 168 -0.85 -2.47 2.16
C ALA A 168 0.27 -3.01 3.07
N THR A 169 1.48 -2.45 2.99
CA THR A 169 2.58 -2.81 3.90
C THR A 169 2.17 -2.65 5.36
N ARG A 170 1.56 -1.51 5.71
CA ARG A 170 1.06 -1.27 7.07
C ARG A 170 -0.05 -2.25 7.44
N TRP A 171 -0.99 -2.51 6.53
CA TRP A 171 -2.08 -3.47 6.73
C TRP A 171 -1.57 -4.89 7.04
N PHE A 172 -0.56 -5.38 6.30
CA PHE A 172 0.06 -6.67 6.56
C PHE A 172 0.75 -6.71 7.92
N ILE A 173 1.44 -5.64 8.33
CA ILE A 173 2.07 -5.56 9.66
C ILE A 173 1.01 -5.64 10.76
N TYR A 174 -0.11 -4.93 10.64
CA TYR A 174 -1.17 -4.94 11.65
C TYR A 174 -1.92 -6.28 11.74
N ASN A 175 -2.24 -6.87 10.60
CA ASN A 175 -3.12 -8.04 10.59
C ASN A 175 -2.36 -9.38 10.64
N TYR A 176 -1.06 -9.41 10.26
CA TYR A 176 -0.28 -10.64 10.06
C TYR A 176 1.14 -10.59 10.63
N LYS A 177 1.39 -9.80 11.68
CA LYS A 177 2.73 -9.59 12.25
C LYS A 177 3.51 -10.89 12.45
N ASP A 178 2.87 -11.90 13.03
CA ASP A 178 3.51 -13.17 13.38
C ASP A 178 3.67 -14.13 12.17
N GLN A 179 3.09 -13.80 11.02
CA GLN A 179 3.13 -14.61 9.80
C GLN A 179 3.94 -13.98 8.67
N LEU A 180 4.58 -12.83 8.91
CA LEU A 180 5.35 -12.11 7.89
C LEU A 180 6.59 -12.88 7.42
N THR A 181 7.05 -13.87 8.17
CA THR A 181 8.17 -14.74 7.78
C THR A 181 7.82 -15.65 6.61
N ASP A 182 6.56 -16.07 6.48
CA ASP A 182 6.07 -16.84 5.34
C ASP A 182 5.59 -15.91 4.20
N ILE A 183 6.54 -15.24 3.56
CA ILE A 183 6.24 -14.29 2.47
C ILE A 183 5.50 -14.99 1.31
N LEU A 184 5.95 -16.19 0.91
CA LEU A 184 5.37 -16.90 -0.23
C LEU A 184 3.95 -17.38 0.06
N GLY A 185 3.71 -17.97 1.21
CA GLY A 185 2.37 -18.37 1.64
C GLY A 185 1.41 -17.18 1.75
N MET A 186 1.89 -16.04 2.24
CA MET A 186 1.10 -14.81 2.27
C MET A 186 0.79 -14.28 0.86
N VAL A 187 1.75 -14.34 -0.07
CA VAL A 187 1.50 -13.96 -1.46
C VAL A 187 0.48 -14.89 -2.10
N ASP A 188 0.62 -16.19 -1.95
CA ASP A 188 -0.32 -17.20 -2.50
C ASP A 188 -1.73 -17.01 -1.92
N LYS A 189 -1.82 -16.68 -0.64
CA LYS A 189 -3.09 -16.42 0.03
C LYS A 189 -3.89 -15.25 -0.55
N PHE A 190 -3.24 -14.19 -0.97
CA PHE A 190 -3.91 -12.95 -1.39
C PHE A 190 -3.89 -12.68 -2.90
N ARG A 191 -2.80 -13.00 -3.61
CA ARG A 191 -2.58 -12.57 -5.00
C ARG A 191 -3.69 -13.01 -5.96
N GLN A 192 -4.08 -14.29 -5.91
CA GLN A 192 -5.10 -14.81 -6.83
C GLN A 192 -6.46 -14.14 -6.62
N SER A 193 -6.83 -13.90 -5.37
CA SER A 193 -8.07 -13.20 -5.01
C SER A 193 -8.04 -11.74 -5.46
N ILE A 194 -6.92 -11.04 -5.27
CA ILE A 194 -6.71 -9.66 -5.77
C ILE A 194 -6.89 -9.61 -7.28
N VAL A 195 -6.23 -10.50 -8.02
CA VAL A 195 -6.34 -10.54 -9.51
C VAL A 195 -7.79 -10.81 -9.95
N THR A 196 -8.48 -11.69 -9.24
CA THR A 196 -9.88 -12.03 -9.56
C THR A 196 -10.82 -10.86 -9.30
N LEU A 197 -10.70 -10.23 -8.14
CA LEU A 197 -11.53 -9.07 -7.77
C LEU A 197 -11.23 -7.85 -8.63
N ASN A 198 -9.97 -7.60 -8.98
CA ASN A 198 -9.59 -6.47 -9.84
C ASN A 198 -10.29 -6.48 -11.21
N LYS A 199 -10.47 -7.67 -11.79
CA LYS A 199 -11.20 -7.80 -13.06
C LYS A 199 -12.68 -7.43 -12.93
N LYS A 200 -13.28 -7.65 -11.75
CA LYS A 200 -14.68 -7.38 -11.46
C LYS A 200 -14.90 -6.04 -10.76
N LEU A 201 -13.83 -5.36 -10.36
CA LEU A 201 -13.92 -4.16 -9.54
C LEU A 201 -14.82 -3.07 -10.13
N PRO A 202 -14.76 -2.75 -11.46
CA PRO A 202 -15.67 -1.78 -12.04
C PRO A 202 -17.15 -2.13 -11.86
N ASP A 203 -17.50 -3.41 -11.85
CA ASP A 203 -18.89 -3.88 -11.67
C ASP A 203 -19.32 -3.93 -10.20
N LEU A 204 -18.35 -4.04 -9.28
CA LEU A 204 -18.57 -4.06 -7.83
C LEU A 204 -18.76 -2.65 -7.25
N LEU A 205 -18.16 -1.63 -7.87
CA LEU A 205 -18.27 -0.24 -7.42
C LEU A 205 -19.69 0.29 -7.67
N ILE A 206 -20.27 0.94 -6.65
CA ILE A 206 -21.61 1.54 -6.70
C ILE A 206 -21.56 2.96 -6.15
N GLY A 207 -22.61 3.74 -6.43
CA GLY A 207 -22.80 5.09 -5.90
C GLY A 207 -21.59 6.01 -6.09
N GLU A 208 -21.23 6.73 -5.06
CA GLU A 208 -20.11 7.70 -5.09
C GLU A 208 -18.77 7.09 -5.51
N GLU A 209 -18.48 5.83 -5.13
CA GLU A 209 -17.22 5.16 -5.51
C GLU A 209 -17.16 4.88 -7.01
N ARG A 210 -18.28 4.47 -7.60
CA ARG A 210 -18.37 4.27 -9.05
C ARG A 210 -18.20 5.58 -9.80
N GLU A 211 -18.91 6.63 -9.40
CA GLU A 211 -18.78 7.95 -10.00
C GLU A 211 -17.35 8.51 -9.89
N PHE A 212 -16.70 8.29 -8.77
CA PHE A 212 -15.28 8.69 -8.58
C PHE A 212 -14.37 7.93 -9.54
N TRP A 213 -14.56 6.61 -9.66
CA TRP A 213 -13.81 5.78 -10.59
C TRP A 213 -14.02 6.22 -12.05
N GLU A 214 -15.26 6.45 -12.46
CA GLU A 214 -15.59 6.89 -13.84
C GLU A 214 -14.98 8.26 -14.15
N ARG A 215 -15.04 9.23 -13.23
CA ARG A 215 -14.38 10.53 -13.38
C ARG A 215 -12.86 10.39 -13.52
N ASN A 216 -12.24 9.52 -12.75
CA ASN A 216 -10.80 9.27 -12.84
C ASN A 216 -10.43 8.63 -14.17
N VAL A 217 -11.19 7.65 -14.65
CA VAL A 217 -10.99 7.04 -15.98
C VAL A 217 -11.07 8.12 -17.06
N GLN A 218 -12.11 8.93 -17.05
CA GLN A 218 -12.30 9.99 -18.03
C GLN A 218 -11.15 11.00 -18.02
N GLY A 219 -10.73 11.47 -16.84
CA GLY A 219 -9.61 12.42 -16.70
C GLY A 219 -8.28 11.86 -17.21
N LEU A 220 -8.03 10.55 -17.01
CA LEU A 220 -6.85 9.88 -17.54
C LEU A 220 -6.89 9.73 -19.07
N ILE A 221 -8.07 9.46 -19.64
CA ILE A 221 -8.26 9.41 -21.11
C ILE A 221 -8.01 10.80 -21.72
N GLU A 222 -8.55 11.85 -21.10
CA GLU A 222 -8.32 13.24 -21.52
C GLU A 222 -6.84 13.64 -21.42
N ALA A 223 -6.09 13.05 -20.49
CA ALA A 223 -4.64 13.21 -20.38
C ALA A 223 -3.83 12.39 -21.41
N GLY A 224 -4.49 11.73 -22.38
CA GLY A 224 -3.85 10.97 -23.47
C GLY A 224 -3.52 9.52 -23.11
N ILE A 225 -4.10 8.97 -22.05
CA ILE A 225 -3.88 7.56 -21.66
C ILE A 225 -4.96 6.68 -22.29
N SER A 226 -4.59 5.53 -22.84
CA SER A 226 -5.55 4.60 -23.45
C SER A 226 -6.57 4.11 -22.42
N GLU A 227 -7.82 3.86 -22.85
CA GLU A 227 -8.94 3.49 -21.98
C GLU A 227 -8.62 2.27 -21.09
N ALA A 228 -8.00 1.24 -21.65
CA ALA A 228 -7.64 0.04 -20.89
C ALA A 228 -6.64 0.35 -19.75
N VAL A 229 -5.65 1.18 -20.02
CA VAL A 229 -4.65 1.62 -19.03
C VAL A 229 -5.28 2.59 -18.03
N ALA A 230 -6.14 3.50 -18.47
CA ALA A 230 -6.88 4.43 -17.62
C ALA A 230 -7.76 3.70 -16.61
N LYS A 231 -8.52 2.69 -17.05
CA LYS A 231 -9.32 1.81 -16.18
C LYS A 231 -8.43 1.08 -15.17
N ARG A 232 -7.28 0.56 -15.58
CA ARG A 232 -6.34 -0.12 -14.66
C ARG A 232 -5.80 0.83 -13.60
N ILE A 233 -5.39 2.05 -13.99
CA ILE A 233 -4.88 3.06 -13.06
C ILE A 233 -5.97 3.51 -12.10
N ALA A 234 -7.17 3.84 -12.58
CA ALA A 234 -8.29 4.30 -11.75
C ALA A 234 -8.69 3.26 -10.70
N SER A 235 -8.58 1.96 -11.03
CA SER A 235 -8.90 0.87 -10.09
C SER A 235 -7.97 0.79 -8.88
N VAL A 236 -6.73 1.28 -8.98
CA VAL A 236 -5.72 1.20 -7.91
C VAL A 236 -6.17 1.87 -6.60
N ASP A 237 -6.96 2.94 -6.67
CA ASP A 237 -7.46 3.63 -5.48
C ASP A 237 -8.41 2.76 -4.63
N HIS A 238 -9.07 1.79 -5.26
CA HIS A 238 -10.02 0.88 -4.62
C HIS A 238 -9.37 -0.46 -4.19
N GLU A 239 -8.18 -0.78 -4.69
CA GLU A 239 -7.52 -2.08 -4.44
C GLU A 239 -7.16 -2.32 -2.98
N TYR A 240 -6.93 -1.28 -2.20
CA TYR A 240 -6.66 -1.43 -0.78
C TYR A 240 -7.81 -2.11 -0.03
N ALA A 241 -9.05 -1.79 -0.37
CA ALA A 241 -10.24 -2.40 0.23
C ALA A 241 -10.33 -3.91 -0.03
N LEU A 242 -9.71 -4.40 -1.12
CA LEU A 242 -9.71 -5.82 -1.44
C LEU A 242 -9.00 -6.67 -0.38
N LEU A 243 -8.03 -6.11 0.36
CA LEU A 243 -7.40 -6.82 1.48
C LEU A 243 -8.42 -7.14 2.58
N ASP A 244 -9.24 -6.17 2.96
CA ASP A 244 -10.28 -6.35 3.97
C ASP A 244 -11.38 -7.31 3.51
N ILE A 245 -11.76 -7.25 2.23
CA ILE A 245 -12.74 -8.15 1.62
C ILE A 245 -12.23 -9.60 1.65
N ILE A 246 -10.99 -9.81 1.21
CA ILE A 246 -10.37 -11.15 1.18
C ILE A 246 -10.23 -11.72 2.59
N GLU A 247 -9.77 -10.90 3.52
CA GLU A 247 -9.64 -11.28 4.93
C GLU A 247 -10.98 -11.67 5.54
N ALA A 248 -12.03 -10.87 5.31
CA ALA A 248 -13.38 -11.16 5.78
C ALA A 248 -13.94 -12.46 5.18
N ALA A 249 -13.75 -12.67 3.86
CA ALA A 249 -14.21 -13.86 3.18
C ALA A 249 -13.51 -15.14 3.70
N GLN A 250 -12.19 -15.09 3.82
CA GLN A 250 -11.40 -16.25 4.25
C GLN A 250 -11.65 -16.62 5.72
N LYS A 251 -11.66 -15.64 6.63
CA LYS A 251 -11.88 -15.91 8.07
C LYS A 251 -13.26 -16.48 8.37
N ASN A 252 -14.25 -16.14 7.57
CA ASN A 252 -15.63 -16.56 7.78
C ASN A 252 -16.08 -17.67 6.82
N ASN A 253 -15.18 -18.15 5.96
CA ASN A 253 -15.45 -19.18 4.93
C ASN A 253 -16.63 -18.79 4.01
N LEU A 254 -16.62 -17.55 3.51
CA LEU A 254 -17.68 -16.95 2.71
C LEU A 254 -17.28 -16.78 1.25
N SER A 255 -18.26 -16.65 0.37
CA SER A 255 -18.04 -16.31 -1.04
C SER A 255 -17.34 -14.95 -1.15
N LEU A 256 -16.20 -14.94 -1.84
CA LEU A 256 -15.43 -13.72 -2.06
C LEU A 256 -16.23 -12.62 -2.78
N GLN A 257 -17.13 -13.02 -3.70
CA GLN A 257 -17.97 -12.10 -4.43
C GLN A 257 -19.06 -11.49 -3.55
N ASP A 258 -19.76 -12.32 -2.76
CA ASP A 258 -20.83 -11.83 -1.89
C ASP A 258 -20.29 -10.85 -0.84
N VAL A 259 -19.11 -11.14 -0.28
CA VAL A 259 -18.42 -10.23 0.65
C VAL A 259 -18.06 -8.92 -0.04
N ALA A 260 -17.53 -8.97 -1.28
CA ALA A 260 -17.15 -7.78 -2.03
C ALA A 260 -18.36 -6.89 -2.35
N GLU A 261 -19.45 -7.48 -2.83
CA GLU A 261 -20.70 -6.77 -3.11
C GLU A 261 -21.23 -6.09 -1.85
N LEU A 262 -21.34 -6.83 -0.75
CA LEU A 262 -21.84 -6.26 0.51
C LEU A 262 -20.91 -5.20 1.08
N TYR A 263 -19.59 -5.36 0.96
CA TYR A 263 -18.62 -4.36 1.42
C TYR A 263 -18.84 -2.99 0.78
N PHE A 264 -19.03 -2.94 -0.55
CA PHE A 264 -19.32 -1.70 -1.25
C PHE A 264 -20.73 -1.17 -0.96
N MET A 265 -21.73 -2.05 -0.81
CA MET A 265 -23.08 -1.66 -0.39
C MET A 265 -23.09 -1.03 1.01
N VAL A 266 -22.33 -1.57 1.95
CA VAL A 266 -22.15 -0.99 3.30
C VAL A 266 -21.49 0.39 3.20
N GLY A 267 -20.44 0.52 2.41
CA GLY A 267 -19.75 1.80 2.18
C GLY A 267 -20.68 2.90 1.69
N GLU A 268 -21.50 2.58 0.69
CA GLU A 268 -22.50 3.50 0.12
C GLU A 268 -23.60 3.81 1.13
N LYS A 269 -24.21 2.78 1.74
CA LYS A 269 -25.33 2.94 2.66
C LYS A 269 -25.04 3.85 3.85
N PHE A 270 -23.82 3.78 4.38
CA PHE A 270 -23.39 4.55 5.54
C PHE A 270 -22.55 5.79 5.19
N GLY A 271 -22.46 6.16 3.92
CA GLY A 271 -21.73 7.35 3.48
C GLY A 271 -20.22 7.32 3.81
N LEU A 272 -19.62 6.12 3.89
CA LEU A 272 -18.23 5.98 4.29
C LEU A 272 -17.25 6.57 3.28
N THR A 273 -17.64 6.62 2.00
CA THR A 273 -16.87 7.26 0.93
C THR A 273 -16.81 8.77 1.14
N TRP A 274 -17.94 9.39 1.47
CA TRP A 274 -17.98 10.79 1.84
C TRP A 274 -17.12 11.06 3.08
N LEU A 275 -17.25 10.24 4.13
CA LEU A 275 -16.44 10.40 5.36
C LEU A 275 -14.95 10.29 5.09
N ARG A 276 -14.50 9.30 4.26
CA ARG A 276 -13.11 9.22 3.81
C ARG A 276 -12.66 10.52 3.12
N SER A 277 -13.52 11.09 2.29
CA SER A 277 -13.21 12.35 1.60
C SER A 277 -13.03 13.52 2.57
N GLN A 278 -13.83 13.60 3.65
CA GLN A 278 -13.70 14.64 4.67
C GLN A 278 -12.40 14.46 5.48
N ILE A 279 -12.07 13.22 5.89
CA ILE A 279 -10.80 12.92 6.57
C ILE A 279 -9.60 13.34 5.70
N MET A 280 -9.67 13.11 4.39
CA MET A 280 -8.61 13.52 3.46
C MET A 280 -8.45 15.03 3.30
N LYS A 281 -9.49 15.82 3.59
CA LYS A 281 -9.47 17.29 3.55
C LYS A 281 -8.95 17.93 4.84
N LEU A 282 -8.78 17.16 5.94
CA LEU A 282 -8.24 17.69 7.18
C LEU A 282 -6.88 18.35 6.94
N ALA A 283 -6.69 19.54 7.47
CA ALA A 283 -5.42 20.27 7.37
C ALA A 283 -4.28 19.47 8.01
N ILE A 284 -3.11 19.51 7.42
CA ILE A 284 -1.89 18.89 7.93
C ILE A 284 -0.86 19.97 8.12
N GLU A 285 -0.65 20.35 9.35
CA GLU A 285 0.36 21.34 9.73
C GLU A 285 1.56 20.64 10.41
N THR A 286 1.27 19.58 11.14
CA THR A 286 2.25 18.86 11.95
C THR A 286 2.37 17.37 11.57
N LEU A 287 3.39 16.72 12.11
CA LEU A 287 3.52 15.26 12.03
C LEU A 287 2.32 14.55 12.68
N TRP A 288 1.83 15.10 13.80
CA TRP A 288 0.70 14.52 14.53
C TRP A 288 -0.60 14.52 13.71
N ASP A 289 -0.87 15.59 12.96
CA ASP A 289 -2.02 15.66 12.06
C ASP A 289 -1.93 14.59 10.95
N THR A 290 -0.70 14.39 10.44
CA THR A 290 -0.45 13.31 9.47
C THR A 290 -0.76 11.94 10.06
N LEU A 291 -0.28 11.66 11.28
CA LEU A 291 -0.52 10.40 11.99
C LEU A 291 -2.02 10.22 12.30
N ALA A 292 -2.67 11.24 12.84
CA ALA A 292 -4.09 11.21 13.15
C ALA A 292 -4.93 10.91 11.90
N ARG A 293 -4.66 11.59 10.77
CA ARG A 293 -5.37 11.33 9.52
C ARG A 293 -5.18 9.90 9.01
N VAL A 294 -3.98 9.36 9.14
CA VAL A 294 -3.68 7.98 8.76
C VAL A 294 -4.47 7.00 9.61
N ILE A 295 -4.47 7.20 10.94
CA ILE A 295 -5.17 6.33 11.89
C ILE A 295 -6.69 6.39 11.66
N LEU A 296 -7.27 7.58 11.48
CA LEU A 296 -8.69 7.74 11.19
C LEU A 296 -9.11 7.01 9.91
N LEU A 297 -8.29 7.07 8.86
CA LEU A 297 -8.58 6.35 7.61
C LEU A 297 -8.50 4.83 7.80
N ASP A 298 -7.49 4.33 8.51
CA ASP A 298 -7.35 2.91 8.75
C ASP A 298 -8.48 2.38 9.64
N ASP A 299 -8.85 3.13 10.68
CA ASP A 299 -9.96 2.78 11.56
C ASP A 299 -11.28 2.71 10.80
N LEU A 300 -11.54 3.66 9.89
CA LEU A 300 -12.75 3.64 9.06
C LEU A 300 -12.82 2.38 8.17
N TYR A 301 -11.71 1.94 7.59
CA TYR A 301 -11.67 0.68 6.84
C TYR A 301 -11.91 -0.54 7.73
N ILE A 302 -11.34 -0.55 8.94
CA ILE A 302 -11.56 -1.61 9.94
C ILE A 302 -13.03 -1.68 10.33
N GLN A 303 -13.68 -0.54 10.58
CA GLN A 303 -15.09 -0.47 10.92
C GLN A 303 -15.98 -0.93 9.76
N GLN A 304 -15.67 -0.53 8.53
CA GLN A 304 -16.39 -1.02 7.35
C GLN A 304 -16.29 -2.54 7.23
N ARG A 305 -15.10 -3.12 7.40
CA ARG A 305 -14.90 -4.58 7.41
C ARG A 305 -15.72 -5.27 8.49
N HIS A 306 -15.68 -4.76 9.74
CA HIS A 306 -16.43 -5.34 10.84
C HIS A 306 -17.93 -5.30 10.59
N LEU A 307 -18.45 -4.16 10.12
CA LEU A 307 -19.86 -3.99 9.82
C LEU A 307 -20.29 -4.94 8.69
N THR A 308 -19.47 -5.09 7.65
CA THR A 308 -19.71 -6.06 6.57
C THR A 308 -19.82 -7.48 7.12
N VAL A 309 -18.92 -7.91 8.01
CA VAL A 309 -18.95 -9.26 8.60
C VAL A 309 -20.19 -9.47 9.46
N ILE A 310 -20.58 -8.49 10.27
CA ILE A 310 -21.80 -8.57 11.11
C ILE A 310 -23.04 -8.75 10.24
N ILE A 311 -23.18 -8.00 9.16
CA ILE A 311 -24.32 -8.10 8.25
C ILE A 311 -24.31 -9.42 7.49
N LEU A 312 -23.13 -9.90 7.06
CA LEU A 312 -22.99 -11.22 6.42
C LEU A 312 -23.43 -12.38 7.30
N GLN A 313 -23.18 -12.32 8.60
CA GLN A 313 -23.70 -13.34 9.53
C GLN A 313 -25.22 -13.39 9.52
N CYS A 314 -25.88 -12.23 9.47
CA CYS A 314 -27.33 -12.17 9.31
C CYS A 314 -27.80 -12.75 7.96
N VAL A 315 -27.01 -12.60 6.87
CA VAL A 315 -27.32 -13.19 5.56
C VAL A 315 -27.33 -14.72 5.64
N LEU A 316 -26.32 -15.30 6.30
CA LEU A 316 -26.19 -16.75 6.45
C LEU A 316 -27.32 -17.35 7.29
N ASP A 317 -27.69 -16.68 8.39
CA ASP A 317 -28.73 -17.17 9.32
C ASP A 317 -30.13 -17.14 8.69
N LYS A 318 -30.43 -16.16 7.82
CA LYS A 318 -31.76 -15.92 7.25
C LYS A 318 -31.93 -16.39 5.80
N GLN A 319 -30.89 -16.97 5.17
CA GLN A 319 -30.88 -17.37 3.76
C GLN A 319 -31.33 -16.25 2.78
N GLY A 320 -31.11 -14.99 3.16
CA GLY A 320 -31.45 -13.80 2.34
C GLY A 320 -30.31 -13.41 1.39
N ASN A 321 -30.62 -12.49 0.44
CA ASN A 321 -29.59 -11.86 -0.35
C ASN A 321 -28.96 -10.64 0.39
N ASN A 322 -27.79 -10.19 -0.07
CA ASN A 322 -27.04 -9.08 0.53
C ASN A 322 -27.89 -7.82 0.75
N LYS A 323 -28.71 -7.44 -0.24
CA LYS A 323 -29.54 -6.25 -0.20
C LYS A 323 -30.62 -6.33 0.88
N THR A 324 -31.38 -7.43 0.89
CA THR A 324 -32.46 -7.65 1.88
C THR A 324 -31.91 -7.69 3.30
N CYS A 325 -30.75 -8.33 3.49
CA CYS A 325 -30.13 -8.42 4.82
C CYS A 325 -29.57 -7.06 5.29
N LEU A 326 -28.99 -6.28 4.40
CA LEU A 326 -28.55 -4.91 4.73
C LEU A 326 -29.73 -4.03 5.09
N GLU A 327 -30.84 -4.08 4.37
CA GLU A 327 -32.06 -3.35 4.66
C GLU A 327 -32.65 -3.76 6.01
N GLN A 328 -32.76 -5.07 6.28
CA GLN A 328 -33.28 -5.59 7.54
C GLN A 328 -32.36 -5.19 8.72
N TRP A 329 -31.04 -5.36 8.57
CA TRP A 329 -30.09 -4.94 9.60
C TRP A 329 -30.22 -3.44 9.90
N THR A 330 -30.41 -2.62 8.86
CA THR A 330 -30.63 -1.18 8.98
C THR A 330 -31.90 -0.88 9.79
N LEU A 331 -33.00 -1.60 9.53
CA LEU A 331 -34.24 -1.46 10.27
C LEU A 331 -34.09 -1.88 11.74
N ASP A 332 -33.45 -3.02 11.98
CA ASP A 332 -33.25 -3.56 13.33
C ASP A 332 -32.32 -2.65 14.19
N ASN A 333 -31.47 -1.84 13.56
CA ASN A 333 -30.47 -0.99 14.20
C ASN A 333 -30.72 0.52 14.03
N GLN A 334 -31.95 0.94 13.77
CA GLN A 334 -32.29 2.35 13.52
C GLN A 334 -31.81 3.34 14.61
N ALA A 335 -31.80 2.92 15.88
CA ALA A 335 -31.33 3.78 16.97
C ALA A 335 -29.83 4.07 16.89
N PHE A 336 -29.03 3.09 16.41
CA PHE A 336 -27.60 3.25 16.14
C PHE A 336 -27.38 4.17 14.94
N ILE A 337 -28.11 3.97 13.85
CA ILE A 337 -28.00 4.73 12.61
C ILE A 337 -28.37 6.20 12.82
N ARG A 338 -29.47 6.49 13.54
CA ARG A 338 -29.84 7.87 13.87
C ARG A 338 -28.77 8.62 14.67
N ARG A 339 -28.03 7.93 15.55
CA ARG A 339 -26.88 8.54 16.22
C ARG A 339 -25.73 8.83 15.25
N TRP A 340 -25.48 7.93 14.32
CA TRP A 340 -24.48 8.11 13.28
C TRP A 340 -24.78 9.29 12.34
N GLU A 341 -26.05 9.44 11.94
CA GLU A 341 -26.52 10.53 11.07
C GLU A 341 -26.51 11.92 11.77
N GLN A 342 -26.41 11.97 13.11
CA GLN A 342 -26.34 13.21 13.88
C GLN A 342 -24.90 13.76 14.04
N PHE A 343 -23.89 12.97 13.70
CA PHE A 343 -22.47 13.37 13.68
C PHE A 343 -22.01 13.75 12.29
#